data_a9c4230736070266fb55bfe3abf1fa8c
#
_entry.id   a9c4230736070266fb55bfe3abf1fa8c
#
_cell.length_a   1.000
_cell.length_b   1.000
_cell.length_c   1.000
_cell.angle_alpha   90.00
_cell.angle_beta   90.00
_cell.angle_gamma   90.00
#
_symmetry.space_group_name_H-M   'P 1'
#
loop_
_entity.id
_entity.type
_entity.pdbx_description
1 polymer ?
#
loop_
_entity_poly.entity_id
_entity_poly.type
_entity_poly.pdbx_seq_one_letter_code
_entity_poly.pdbx_strand_id
1 'polypeptide(L)'
;ESGAMWTPTPLPAPADGAYQIRYGAGYATFLHCSHGLEQSLRLWAPPDDPVKLVELRLTNRLDRPRRVTVTYYVEWVLGATRDRSQGFVVPEFDPASEAMLARNPWNEDFAGRVALVAASEKLHGLTADRTEFLGRHGSYAAPAPMGRIGLASAVRPGLDPCAALQLHLDLAPG
;
A
#
# COMPACT_ATOMS: atom_id res chain seq x y z
N GLU A 1 -0.94 -14.21 -12.49
CA GLU A 1 -1.30 -15.27 -13.44
C GLU A 1 -2.65 -15.02 -14.12
N SER A 2 -3.71 -14.70 -13.38
CA SER A 2 -5.07 -14.49 -13.92
C SER A 2 -5.39 -13.04 -14.25
N GLY A 3 -4.56 -12.08 -13.83
CA GLY A 3 -4.87 -10.65 -13.87
C GLY A 3 -5.97 -10.21 -12.88
N ALA A 4 -6.48 -11.14 -12.07
CA ALA A 4 -7.46 -10.80 -11.04
C ALA A 4 -6.83 -9.92 -9.96
N MET A 5 -7.54 -8.88 -9.57
CA MET A 5 -7.17 -7.99 -8.47
C MET A 5 -8.25 -8.06 -7.38
N TRP A 6 -7.81 -8.10 -6.15
CA TRP A 6 -8.68 -8.00 -4.98
C TRP A 6 -7.92 -7.42 -3.79
N THR A 7 -8.64 -7.06 -2.75
CA THR A 7 -8.05 -6.62 -1.48
C THR A 7 -8.26 -7.65 -0.37
N PRO A 8 -7.31 -7.81 0.57
CA PRO A 8 -7.48 -8.67 1.74
C PRO A 8 -8.51 -8.11 2.73
N THR A 9 -9.09 -6.95 2.43
CA THR A 9 -10.19 -6.30 3.14
C THR A 9 -11.45 -6.28 2.28
N PRO A 10 -12.68 -6.14 2.86
CA PRO A 10 -13.93 -6.12 2.09
C PRO A 10 -14.04 -4.97 1.08
N LEU A 11 -13.24 -3.93 1.23
CA LEU A 11 -13.17 -2.76 0.34
C LEU A 11 -11.70 -2.42 0.10
N PRO A 12 -11.36 -1.78 -1.03
CA PRO A 12 -12.22 -1.29 -2.12
C PRO A 12 -12.56 -2.33 -3.19
N ALA A 13 -11.87 -3.47 -3.25
CA ALA A 13 -12.05 -4.50 -4.28
C ALA A 13 -12.22 -5.88 -3.61
N PRO A 14 -13.42 -6.23 -3.18
CA PRO A 14 -13.66 -7.51 -2.54
C PRO A 14 -13.45 -8.67 -3.50
N ALA A 15 -12.98 -9.80 -2.98
CA ALA A 15 -13.08 -11.10 -3.64
C ALA A 15 -14.32 -11.84 -3.15
N ASP A 16 -14.69 -12.91 -3.84
CA ASP A 16 -15.76 -13.80 -3.42
C ASP A 16 -15.43 -14.50 -2.10
N GLY A 17 -16.44 -14.74 -1.29
CA GLY A 17 -16.33 -15.40 0.00
C GLY A 17 -16.43 -14.47 1.20
N ALA A 18 -16.50 -15.06 2.38
CA ALA A 18 -16.67 -14.31 3.63
C ALA A 18 -15.35 -13.71 4.12
N TYR A 19 -15.44 -12.51 4.68
CA TYR A 19 -14.37 -11.88 5.44
C TYR A 19 -14.68 -11.97 6.93
N GLN A 20 -13.73 -12.49 7.70
CA GLN A 20 -13.80 -12.44 9.15
C GLN A 20 -12.96 -11.25 9.63
N ILE A 21 -13.59 -10.35 10.40
CA ILE A 21 -12.92 -9.15 10.90
C ILE A 21 -12.90 -9.20 12.43
N ARG A 22 -11.72 -8.94 13.02
CA ARG A 22 -11.51 -8.88 14.46
C ARG A 22 -10.90 -7.54 14.81
N TYR A 23 -11.50 -6.85 15.74
CA TYR A 23 -11.01 -5.59 16.29
C TYR A 23 -10.58 -5.75 17.75
N GLY A 24 -9.52 -5.08 18.14
CA GLY A 24 -9.07 -4.95 19.51
C GLY A 24 -8.48 -3.57 19.75
N ALA A 25 -8.03 -3.31 20.98
CA ALA A 25 -7.35 -2.07 21.30
C ALA A 25 -6.04 -1.97 20.50
N GLY A 26 -5.96 -0.98 19.60
CA GLY A 26 -4.78 -0.72 18.78
C GLY A 26 -4.57 -1.66 17.60
N TYR A 27 -5.49 -2.57 17.26
CA TYR A 27 -5.33 -3.43 16.10
C TYR A 27 -6.65 -3.78 15.38
N ALA A 28 -6.53 -4.15 14.12
CA ALA A 28 -7.57 -4.81 13.34
C ALA A 28 -6.96 -5.98 12.56
N THR A 29 -7.67 -7.11 12.46
CA THR A 29 -7.24 -8.28 11.69
C THR A 29 -8.37 -8.67 10.73
N PHE A 30 -8.00 -8.90 9.47
CA PHE A 30 -8.89 -9.35 8.41
C PHE A 30 -8.42 -10.73 7.97
N LEU A 31 -9.33 -11.71 7.98
CA LEU A 31 -9.08 -13.06 7.53
C LEU A 31 -9.98 -13.34 6.34
N HIS A 32 -9.41 -13.89 5.28
CA HIS A 32 -10.15 -14.18 4.06
C HIS A 32 -9.50 -15.32 3.29
N CYS A 33 -10.32 -16.11 2.60
CA CYS A 33 -9.86 -17.16 1.69
C CYS A 33 -10.48 -16.94 0.31
N SER A 34 -9.64 -16.74 -0.69
CA SER A 34 -10.07 -16.62 -2.09
C SER A 34 -8.92 -16.94 -3.04
N HIS A 35 -9.25 -17.25 -4.29
CA HIS A 35 -8.25 -17.51 -5.35
C HIS A 35 -7.21 -18.58 -4.97
N GLY A 36 -7.55 -19.52 -4.07
CA GLY A 36 -6.61 -20.53 -3.57
C GLY A 36 -5.56 -19.97 -2.61
N LEU A 37 -5.79 -18.80 -2.03
CA LEU A 37 -4.95 -18.19 -0.99
C LEU A 37 -5.75 -18.06 0.30
N GLU A 38 -5.13 -18.46 1.41
CA GLU A 38 -5.55 -18.01 2.74
C GLU A 38 -4.78 -16.73 3.06
N GLN A 39 -5.50 -15.71 3.51
CA GLN A 39 -5.00 -14.36 3.68
C GLN A 39 -5.29 -13.87 5.10
N SER A 40 -4.28 -13.34 5.75
CA SER A 40 -4.43 -12.65 7.03
C SER A 40 -3.74 -11.30 6.95
N LEU A 41 -4.52 -10.23 7.03
CA LEU A 41 -4.03 -8.86 7.12
C LEU A 41 -4.22 -8.36 8.55
N ARG A 42 -3.14 -7.97 9.21
CA ARG A 42 -3.18 -7.34 10.52
C ARG A 42 -2.64 -5.92 10.43
N LEU A 43 -3.41 -4.99 10.96
CA LEU A 43 -3.04 -3.58 11.11
C LEU A 43 -2.94 -3.28 12.59
N TRP A 44 -1.85 -2.66 13.06
CA TRP A 44 -1.76 -2.22 14.45
C TRP A 44 -0.84 -1.01 14.60
N ALA A 45 -1.04 -0.29 15.68
CA ALA A 45 -0.18 0.81 16.11
C ALA A 45 0.33 0.50 17.52
N PRO A 46 1.64 0.39 17.75
CA PRO A 46 2.19 0.29 19.09
C PRO A 46 1.95 1.59 19.84
N PRO A 47 1.74 1.53 21.20
CA PRO A 47 1.41 2.72 21.98
C PRO A 47 2.57 3.72 22.11
N ASP A 48 3.81 3.24 22.04
CA ASP A 48 5.00 4.02 22.35
C ASP A 48 5.71 4.58 21.11
N ASP A 49 5.29 4.14 19.91
CA ASP A 49 5.92 4.54 18.65
C ASP A 49 4.90 5.13 17.65
N PRO A 50 5.22 6.24 16.97
CA PRO A 50 4.36 6.86 15.98
C PRO A 50 4.39 6.10 14.64
N VAL A 51 4.15 4.79 14.67
CA VAL A 51 4.19 3.91 13.51
C VAL A 51 2.90 3.09 13.40
N LYS A 52 2.43 2.90 12.18
CA LYS A 52 1.41 1.90 11.83
C LYS A 52 2.09 0.73 11.15
N LEU A 53 1.92 -0.45 11.71
CA LEU A 53 2.43 -1.70 11.15
C LEU A 53 1.32 -2.41 10.38
N VAL A 54 1.69 -2.95 9.22
CA VAL A 54 0.79 -3.68 8.33
C VAL A 54 1.45 -5.02 8.02
N GLU A 55 0.88 -6.10 8.52
CA GLU A 55 1.38 -7.46 8.30
C GLU A 55 0.40 -8.20 7.39
N LEU A 56 0.88 -8.63 6.23
CA LEU A 56 0.14 -9.50 5.32
C LEU A 56 0.77 -10.89 5.30
N ARG A 57 0.01 -11.90 5.71
CA ARG A 57 0.39 -13.31 5.59
C ARG A 57 -0.44 -13.95 4.49
N LEU A 58 0.24 -14.64 3.58
CA LEU A 58 -0.38 -15.35 2.47
C LEU A 58 0.07 -16.82 2.54
N THR A 59 -0.91 -17.74 2.54
CA THR A 59 -0.65 -19.18 2.42
C THR A 59 -1.25 -19.67 1.11
N ASN A 60 -0.42 -20.28 0.27
CA ASN A 60 -0.85 -20.87 -0.99
C ASN A 60 -1.50 -22.25 -0.72
N ARG A 61 -2.79 -22.36 -0.95
CA ARG A 61 -3.55 -23.61 -0.75
C ARG A 61 -3.65 -24.48 -2.00
N LEU A 62 -2.97 -24.07 -3.08
CA LEU A 62 -2.86 -24.92 -4.28
C LEU A 62 -1.60 -25.78 -4.23
N ASP A 63 -1.59 -26.83 -5.02
CA ASP A 63 -0.50 -27.80 -5.16
C ASP A 63 0.62 -27.37 -6.10
N ARG A 64 0.58 -26.11 -6.58
CA ARG A 64 1.57 -25.53 -7.49
C ARG A 64 2.10 -24.20 -6.96
N PRO A 65 3.37 -23.84 -7.29
CA PRO A 65 3.90 -22.53 -6.93
C PRO A 65 3.15 -21.40 -7.66
N ARG A 66 3.11 -20.24 -7.04
CA ARG A 66 2.43 -19.05 -7.58
C ARG A 66 3.25 -17.80 -7.33
N ARG A 67 3.18 -16.86 -8.28
CA ARG A 67 3.64 -15.49 -8.06
C ARG A 67 2.44 -14.59 -7.84
N VAL A 68 2.48 -13.84 -6.74
CA VAL A 68 1.48 -12.83 -6.36
C VAL A 68 2.16 -11.47 -6.34
N THR A 69 1.50 -10.48 -6.93
CA THR A 69 1.91 -9.09 -6.81
C THR A 69 1.11 -8.44 -5.68
N VAL A 70 1.80 -7.90 -4.69
CA VAL A 70 1.20 -7.14 -3.59
C VAL A 70 1.50 -5.67 -3.80
N THR A 71 0.49 -4.82 -3.67
CA THR A 71 0.66 -3.37 -3.73
C THR A 71 0.11 -2.75 -2.46
N TYR A 72 0.95 -2.03 -1.74
CA TYR A 72 0.54 -1.17 -0.63
C TYR A 72 0.41 0.27 -1.12
N TYR A 73 -0.69 0.92 -0.76
CA TYR A 73 -1.00 2.27 -1.19
C TYR A 73 -1.42 3.15 -0.02
N VAL A 74 -0.91 4.37 0.03
CA VAL A 74 -1.28 5.39 1.02
C VAL A 74 -1.26 6.78 0.39
N GLU A 75 -2.19 7.63 0.79
CA GLU A 75 -2.21 9.05 0.41
C GLU A 75 -1.65 9.90 1.55
N TRP A 76 -0.71 10.79 1.20
CA TRP A 76 -0.13 11.73 2.15
C TRP A 76 -1.09 12.90 2.40
N VAL A 77 -1.34 13.19 3.67
CA VAL A 77 -2.08 14.39 4.08
C VAL A 77 -1.13 15.46 4.62
N LEU A 78 -0.22 15.10 5.52
CA LEU A 78 0.82 15.95 6.14
C LEU A 78 0.38 17.40 6.40
N GLY A 79 -0.83 17.57 6.93
CA GLY A 79 -1.47 18.84 7.21
C GLY A 79 -2.90 18.63 7.69
N ALA A 80 -3.69 19.71 7.78
CA ALA A 80 -5.06 19.64 8.29
C ALA A 80 -5.98 18.84 7.35
N THR A 81 -5.88 19.09 6.04
CA THR A 81 -6.67 18.39 5.02
C THR A 81 -5.83 18.16 3.77
N ARG A 82 -6.19 17.14 2.98
CA ARG A 82 -5.44 16.78 1.78
C ARG A 82 -5.45 17.90 0.73
N ASP A 83 -6.58 18.49 0.47
CA ASP A 83 -6.77 19.57 -0.51
C ASP A 83 -5.92 20.80 -0.21
N ARG A 84 -5.65 21.08 1.07
CA ARG A 84 -4.79 22.19 1.48
C ARG A 84 -3.30 21.85 1.47
N SER A 85 -2.94 20.60 1.73
CA SER A 85 -1.54 20.20 1.92
C SER A 85 -0.91 19.54 0.70
N GLN A 86 -1.68 18.94 -0.19
CA GLN A 86 -1.15 18.11 -1.28
C GLN A 86 -0.15 18.83 -2.20
N GLY A 87 -0.35 20.13 -2.47
CA GLY A 87 0.56 20.91 -3.30
C GLY A 87 1.93 21.20 -2.67
N PHE A 88 2.09 20.95 -1.37
CA PHE A 88 3.30 21.22 -0.61
C PHE A 88 4.02 19.96 -0.15
N VAL A 89 3.43 18.79 -0.36
CA VAL A 89 4.06 17.51 -0.01
C VAL A 89 5.15 17.20 -1.01
N VAL A 90 6.36 16.99 -0.49
CA VAL A 90 7.56 16.64 -1.25
C VAL A 90 7.87 15.17 -0.99
N PRO A 91 7.58 14.28 -1.95
CA PRO A 91 7.97 12.87 -1.87
C PRO A 91 9.44 12.70 -2.26
N GLU A 92 10.09 11.71 -1.63
CA GLU A 92 11.46 11.31 -1.92
C GLU A 92 11.59 9.79 -1.75
N PHE A 93 12.40 9.15 -2.56
CA PHE A 93 12.73 7.73 -2.38
C PHE A 93 14.16 7.61 -1.89
N ASP A 94 14.34 6.92 -0.76
CA ASP A 94 15.65 6.58 -0.25
C ASP A 94 16.03 5.15 -0.69
N PRO A 95 16.96 4.98 -1.62
CA PRO A 95 17.36 3.66 -2.10
C PRO A 95 18.14 2.85 -1.06
N ALA A 96 18.70 3.47 -0.03
CA ALA A 96 19.45 2.75 0.99
C ALA A 96 18.54 1.99 1.95
N SER A 97 17.41 2.57 2.31
CA SER A 97 16.39 1.94 3.16
C SER A 97 15.20 1.36 2.36
N GLU A 98 15.18 1.53 1.04
CA GLU A 98 14.03 1.23 0.17
C GLU A 98 12.73 1.86 0.68
N ALA A 99 12.80 3.03 1.29
CA ALA A 99 11.67 3.74 1.86
C ALA A 99 11.21 4.91 0.99
N MET A 100 9.89 5.06 0.88
CA MET A 100 9.28 6.29 0.37
C MET A 100 9.10 7.26 1.53
N LEU A 101 9.71 8.42 1.42
CA LEU A 101 9.66 9.51 2.38
C LEU A 101 8.71 10.60 1.89
N ALA A 102 8.11 11.35 2.80
CA ALA A 102 7.32 12.52 2.48
C ALA A 102 7.46 13.61 3.54
N ARG A 103 7.59 14.85 3.11
CA ARG A 103 7.69 16.03 3.95
C ARG A 103 6.71 17.09 3.48
N ASN A 104 6.26 17.93 4.40
CA ASN A 104 5.55 19.16 4.06
C ASN A 104 6.27 20.35 4.67
N PRO A 105 7.23 20.98 3.94
CA PRO A 105 8.01 22.09 4.46
C PRO A 105 7.20 23.38 4.67
N TRP A 106 5.97 23.44 4.15
CA TRP A 106 5.06 24.56 4.33
C TRP A 106 4.28 24.51 5.66
N ASN A 107 4.30 23.38 6.33
CA ASN A 107 3.63 23.23 7.64
C ASN A 107 4.53 23.82 8.74
N GLU A 108 4.18 24.98 9.29
CA GLU A 108 4.98 25.70 10.28
C GLU A 108 5.33 24.86 11.51
N ASP A 109 4.37 24.09 12.04
CA ASP A 109 4.57 23.28 13.26
C ASP A 109 5.37 22.00 13.02
N PHE A 110 5.28 21.42 11.81
CA PHE A 110 5.82 20.09 11.50
C PHE A 110 6.74 20.05 10.27
N ALA A 111 7.25 21.22 9.81
CA ALA A 111 8.10 21.30 8.62
C ALA A 111 9.32 20.37 8.65
N GLY A 112 9.89 20.14 9.84
CA GLY A 112 11.02 19.22 10.05
C GLY A 112 10.63 17.73 10.20
N ARG A 113 9.35 17.39 10.19
CA ARG A 113 8.90 16.01 10.31
C ARG A 113 8.92 15.29 8.97
N VAL A 114 9.28 14.01 9.02
CA VAL A 114 9.31 13.12 7.86
C VAL A 114 8.34 11.97 8.12
N ALA A 115 7.38 11.78 7.23
CA ALA A 115 6.60 10.57 7.17
C ALA A 115 7.30 9.58 6.24
N LEU A 116 7.18 8.28 6.52
CA LEU A 116 7.78 7.25 5.69
C LEU A 116 6.85 6.04 5.54
N VAL A 117 7.04 5.32 4.44
CA VAL A 117 6.53 3.97 4.25
C VAL A 117 7.62 3.10 3.64
N ALA A 118 7.80 1.92 4.20
CA ALA A 118 8.75 0.91 3.72
C ALA A 118 8.11 -0.47 3.77
N ALA A 119 8.69 -1.42 3.07
CA ALA A 119 8.30 -2.81 3.07
C ALA A 119 9.46 -3.70 3.54
N SER A 120 9.14 -4.88 4.11
CA SER A 120 10.14 -5.87 4.52
C SER A 120 10.75 -6.63 3.34
N GLU A 121 10.07 -6.62 2.20
CA GLU A 121 10.48 -7.32 1.00
C GLU A 121 10.98 -6.34 -0.06
N LYS A 122 11.85 -6.82 -0.94
CA LYS A 122 12.40 -6.01 -2.03
C LYS A 122 11.31 -5.45 -2.94
N LEU A 123 11.40 -4.15 -3.21
CA LEU A 123 10.46 -3.48 -4.10
C LEU A 123 10.67 -3.90 -5.55
N HIS A 124 9.57 -4.24 -6.22
CA HIS A 124 9.51 -4.42 -7.66
C HIS A 124 9.22 -3.11 -8.40
N GLY A 125 8.40 -2.25 -7.81
CA GLY A 125 8.02 -0.97 -8.38
C GLY A 125 7.47 -0.03 -7.33
N LEU A 126 7.47 1.26 -7.64
CA LEU A 126 6.95 2.28 -6.74
C LEU A 126 6.42 3.49 -7.53
N THR A 127 5.58 4.29 -6.92
CA THR A 127 5.24 5.63 -7.43
C THR A 127 4.78 6.54 -6.30
N ALA A 128 5.07 7.83 -6.43
CA ALA A 128 4.57 8.89 -5.57
C ALA A 128 3.43 9.71 -6.21
N ASP A 129 2.95 9.29 -7.38
CA ASP A 129 1.91 9.98 -8.14
C ASP A 129 0.58 9.22 -8.07
N ARG A 130 -0.40 9.78 -7.39
CA ARG A 130 -1.75 9.24 -7.29
C ARG A 130 -2.42 9.14 -8.66
N THR A 131 -2.18 10.10 -9.55
CA THR A 131 -2.76 10.08 -10.90
C THR A 131 -2.19 8.95 -11.73
N GLU A 132 -0.91 8.64 -11.56
CA GLU A 132 -0.29 7.46 -12.17
C GLU A 132 -0.87 6.17 -11.60
N PHE A 133 -1.05 6.09 -10.28
CA PHE A 133 -1.55 4.90 -9.61
C PHE A 133 -3.04 4.66 -9.87
N LEU A 134 -3.90 5.64 -9.63
CA LEU A 134 -5.34 5.46 -9.83
C LEU A 134 -5.77 5.60 -11.29
N GLY A 135 -5.07 6.42 -12.08
CA GLY A 135 -5.54 6.87 -13.39
C GLY A 135 -6.47 8.09 -13.27
N ARG A 136 -6.64 8.82 -14.36
CA ARG A 136 -7.48 10.03 -14.39
C ARG A 136 -8.95 9.79 -14.04
N HIS A 137 -9.47 8.64 -14.42
CA HIS A 137 -10.85 8.21 -14.19
C HIS A 137 -10.93 6.88 -13.44
N GLY A 138 -9.81 6.48 -12.81
CA GLY A 138 -9.72 5.24 -12.07
C GLY A 138 -10.33 5.33 -10.67
N SER A 139 -10.41 4.19 -10.03
CA SER A 139 -10.90 4.06 -8.66
C SER A 139 -9.97 3.18 -7.84
N TYR A 140 -10.12 3.21 -6.53
CA TYR A 140 -9.41 2.27 -5.65
C TYR A 140 -9.76 0.80 -5.93
N ALA A 141 -10.93 0.54 -6.49
CA ALA A 141 -11.35 -0.82 -6.87
C ALA A 141 -10.71 -1.30 -8.19
N ALA A 142 -10.19 -0.37 -9.01
CA ALA A 142 -9.57 -0.70 -10.30
C ALA A 142 -8.43 0.29 -10.60
N PRO A 143 -7.31 0.26 -9.86
CA PRO A 143 -6.17 1.13 -10.13
C PRO A 143 -5.54 0.82 -11.48
N ALA A 144 -5.08 1.86 -12.19
CA ALA A 144 -4.55 1.75 -13.55
C ALA A 144 -3.36 0.76 -13.71
N PRO A 145 -2.42 0.64 -12.75
CA PRO A 145 -1.29 -0.29 -12.89
C PRO A 145 -1.66 -1.77 -12.83
N MET A 146 -2.87 -2.12 -12.39
CA MET A 146 -3.30 -3.52 -12.32
C MET A 146 -3.41 -4.18 -13.70
N GLY A 147 -3.52 -3.38 -14.76
CA GLY A 147 -3.53 -3.84 -16.16
C GLY A 147 -2.19 -3.76 -16.89
N ARG A 148 -1.09 -3.42 -16.19
CA ARG A 148 0.25 -3.25 -16.79
C ARG A 148 1.37 -3.82 -15.89
N ILE A 149 2.60 -3.87 -16.46
CA ILE A 149 3.76 -4.50 -15.81
C ILE A 149 4.43 -3.53 -14.82
N GLY A 150 3.79 -3.15 -13.75
CA GLY A 150 4.41 -2.39 -12.67
C GLY A 150 4.11 -0.88 -12.70
N LEU A 151 4.72 -0.19 -11.75
CA LEU A 151 4.58 1.23 -11.50
C LEU A 151 5.66 2.03 -12.24
N ALA A 152 5.39 3.30 -12.53
CA ALA A 152 6.23 4.13 -13.39
C ALA A 152 7.48 4.71 -12.70
N SER A 153 7.71 4.42 -11.42
CA SER A 153 8.80 4.97 -10.58
C SER A 153 8.83 6.51 -10.55
N ALA A 154 7.64 7.13 -10.62
CA ALA A 154 7.49 8.57 -10.61
C ALA A 154 7.58 9.11 -9.18
N VAL A 155 8.75 9.65 -8.80
CA VAL A 155 8.99 10.27 -7.49
C VAL A 155 9.59 11.65 -7.71
N ARG A 156 8.76 12.68 -7.53
CA ARG A 156 9.18 14.08 -7.68
C ARG A 156 8.15 15.03 -7.05
N PRO A 157 8.54 16.22 -6.66
CA PRO A 157 7.60 17.27 -6.23
C PRO A 157 6.61 17.67 -7.33
N GLY A 158 5.47 18.21 -6.94
CA GLY A 158 4.46 18.75 -7.87
C GLY A 158 3.54 17.72 -8.51
N LEU A 159 3.60 16.46 -8.05
CA LEU A 159 2.62 15.43 -8.38
C LEU A 159 1.48 15.42 -7.36
N ASP A 160 0.44 14.64 -7.64
CA ASP A 160 -0.62 14.36 -6.66
C ASP A 160 -0.09 13.32 -5.65
N PRO A 161 0.25 13.71 -4.39
CA PRO A 161 1.17 12.94 -3.54
C PRO A 161 0.51 11.70 -2.94
N CYS A 162 1.13 10.56 -3.17
CA CYS A 162 0.84 9.28 -2.55
C CYS A 162 2.13 8.49 -2.32
N ALA A 163 2.01 7.30 -1.77
CA ALA A 163 3.01 6.26 -1.91
C ALA A 163 2.33 4.95 -2.30
N ALA A 164 2.75 4.39 -3.42
CA ALA A 164 2.43 3.04 -3.83
C ALA A 164 3.71 2.24 -3.92
N LEU A 165 3.78 1.14 -3.17
CA LEU A 165 4.90 0.20 -3.17
C LEU A 165 4.42 -1.14 -3.70
N GLN A 166 5.11 -1.71 -4.67
CA GLN A 166 4.74 -2.97 -5.30
C GLN A 166 5.82 -4.02 -5.08
N LEU A 167 5.40 -5.20 -4.68
CA LEU A 167 6.23 -6.36 -4.36
C LEU A 167 5.81 -7.56 -5.19
N HIS A 168 6.77 -8.44 -5.51
CA HIS A 168 6.49 -9.77 -6.03
C HIS A 168 6.82 -10.82 -4.98
N LEU A 169 5.85 -11.69 -4.70
CA LEU A 169 6.01 -12.79 -3.76
C LEU A 169 5.85 -14.12 -4.51
N ASP A 170 6.86 -14.97 -4.43
CA ASP A 170 6.82 -16.34 -4.93
C ASP A 170 6.40 -17.26 -3.79
N LEU A 171 5.22 -17.85 -3.90
CA LEU A 171 4.61 -18.69 -2.89
C LEU A 171 4.71 -20.17 -3.31
N ALA A 172 5.43 -20.96 -2.53
CA ALA A 172 5.43 -22.43 -2.67
C ALA A 172 4.04 -23.00 -2.32
N PRO A 173 3.74 -24.25 -2.71
CA PRO A 173 2.59 -24.99 -2.22
C PRO A 173 2.62 -25.17 -0.70
N GLY A 174 1.50 -25.00 0.01
CA GLY A 174 1.33 -25.21 1.46
C GLY A 174 1.44 -23.95 2.29
#